data_06f89d9c3d3b5ce665ad61fe291da710
#
_entry.id   06f89d9c3d3b5ce665ad61fe291da710
#
_cell.length_a   1.000
_cell.length_b   1.000
_cell.length_c   1.000
_cell.angle_alpha   90.00
_cell.angle_beta   90.00
_cell.angle_gamma   90.00
#
_symmetry.space_group_name_H-M   'P 1'
#
loop_
_entity.id
_entity.type
_entity.pdbx_description
1 polymer ?
#
loop_
_entity_poly.entity_id
_entity_poly.type
_entity_poly.pdbx_seq_one_letter_code
_entity_poly.pdbx_strand_id
1 'polypeptide(L)'
;MSKLYTKTGDFGMTYLYDGSRRKKNSIFFDVLGDIDELSSHIGMLCAILYDCNVKVKNSWCTIISNYFKNDNMSEDLDDETNEKLTILRDIQVKLLDIGSNIAVVDCSKKEKVPKLTENDVKQLELWIDLYDIVPLKEFLITGVNKTDSQCHICRSTSRRAERSMWKLTDEVEVDENILKYMNRLSDFFFSFSRNLANYKEIKVSDIKNIT
;
A
#
# COMPACT_ATOMS: atom_id res chain seq x y z
N MET A 1 -7.24 -16.13 -29.13
CA MET A 1 -7.18 -15.28 -27.93
C MET A 1 -7.69 -16.06 -26.72
N SER A 2 -6.93 -16.19 -25.66
CA SER A 2 -7.40 -16.79 -24.41
C SER A 2 -8.44 -15.86 -23.77
N LYS A 3 -9.58 -16.41 -23.33
CA LYS A 3 -10.58 -15.61 -22.62
C LYS A 3 -10.03 -15.29 -21.22
N LEU A 4 -10.30 -14.07 -20.73
CA LEU A 4 -9.91 -13.64 -19.39
C LEU A 4 -10.64 -14.45 -18.28
N TYR A 5 -11.87 -14.87 -18.55
CA TYR A 5 -12.67 -15.65 -17.61
C TYR A 5 -12.61 -17.15 -17.95
N THR A 6 -12.37 -17.97 -16.93
CA THR A 6 -12.27 -19.45 -17.07
C THR A 6 -13.51 -20.18 -16.54
N LYS A 7 -14.40 -19.49 -15.82
CA LYS A 7 -15.59 -20.01 -15.10
C LYS A 7 -15.30 -21.11 -14.08
N THR A 8 -14.03 -21.43 -13.81
CA THR A 8 -13.64 -22.48 -12.84
C THR A 8 -13.94 -22.10 -11.39
N GLY A 9 -14.16 -20.80 -11.14
CA GLY A 9 -14.47 -20.24 -9.82
C GLY A 9 -15.96 -20.06 -9.50
N ASP A 10 -16.89 -20.41 -10.39
CA ASP A 10 -18.32 -20.11 -10.23
C ASP A 10 -18.98 -20.89 -9.08
N PHE A 11 -18.37 -22.01 -8.66
CA PHE A 11 -18.84 -22.87 -7.57
C PHE A 11 -18.15 -22.60 -6.22
N GLY A 12 -17.67 -21.37 -5.98
CA GLY A 12 -17.11 -20.95 -4.69
C GLY A 12 -15.71 -21.50 -4.36
N MET A 13 -15.03 -22.08 -5.37
CA MET A 13 -13.65 -22.55 -5.24
C MET A 13 -12.73 -21.74 -6.15
N THR A 14 -11.49 -21.52 -5.73
CA THR A 14 -10.46 -20.87 -6.56
C THR A 14 -9.07 -21.43 -6.24
N TYR A 15 -8.08 -21.05 -7.02
CA TYR A 15 -6.70 -21.52 -6.89
C TYR A 15 -5.83 -20.42 -6.28
N LEU A 16 -4.91 -20.82 -5.42
CA LEU A 16 -3.76 -20.02 -5.04
C LEU A 16 -2.69 -20.10 -6.15
N TYR A 17 -1.66 -19.26 -6.05
CA TYR A 17 -0.60 -19.20 -7.05
C TYR A 17 0.18 -20.51 -7.19
N ASP A 18 0.31 -21.30 -6.12
CA ASP A 18 0.95 -22.62 -6.12
C ASP A 18 0.09 -23.73 -6.78
N GLY A 19 -1.12 -23.40 -7.21
CA GLY A 19 -2.07 -24.33 -7.80
C GLY A 19 -2.94 -25.09 -6.79
N SER A 20 -2.78 -24.87 -5.49
CA SER A 20 -3.66 -25.41 -4.47
C SER A 20 -5.06 -24.80 -4.56
N ARG A 21 -6.10 -25.63 -4.42
CA ARG A 21 -7.49 -25.21 -4.55
C ARG A 21 -8.13 -25.01 -3.18
N ARG A 22 -8.75 -23.83 -2.97
CA ARG A 22 -9.39 -23.48 -1.71
C ARG A 22 -10.77 -22.84 -1.94
N LYS A 23 -11.59 -22.82 -0.87
CA LYS A 23 -12.86 -22.09 -0.89
C LYS A 23 -12.58 -20.59 -0.95
N LYS A 24 -13.38 -19.82 -1.72
CA LYS A 24 -13.26 -18.38 -1.85
C LYS A 24 -13.44 -17.61 -0.53
N ASN A 25 -14.10 -18.22 0.47
CA ASN A 25 -14.24 -17.67 1.82
C ASN A 25 -13.12 -18.09 2.78
N SER A 26 -11.98 -18.60 2.28
CA SER A 26 -10.81 -18.89 3.11
C SER A 26 -10.09 -17.58 3.43
N ILE A 27 -9.53 -17.50 4.64
CA ILE A 27 -8.75 -16.33 5.13
C ILE A 27 -7.62 -15.91 4.18
N PHE A 28 -7.09 -16.82 3.37
CA PHE A 28 -6.09 -16.49 2.35
C PHE A 28 -6.60 -15.43 1.36
N PHE A 29 -7.86 -15.58 0.91
CA PHE A 29 -8.44 -14.64 -0.06
C PHE A 29 -8.87 -13.34 0.61
N ASP A 30 -9.23 -13.34 1.89
CA ASP A 30 -9.45 -12.12 2.66
C ASP A 30 -8.16 -11.30 2.76
N VAL A 31 -7.03 -11.95 3.11
CA VAL A 31 -5.72 -11.29 3.18
C VAL A 31 -5.27 -10.78 1.82
N LEU A 32 -5.35 -11.62 0.78
CA LEU A 32 -4.96 -11.21 -0.57
C LEU A 32 -5.84 -10.08 -1.10
N GLY A 33 -7.13 -10.10 -0.81
CA GLY A 33 -8.07 -9.04 -1.17
C GLY A 33 -7.79 -7.73 -0.44
N ASP A 34 -7.49 -7.78 0.86
CA ASP A 34 -7.12 -6.59 1.65
C ASP A 34 -5.80 -5.97 1.16
N ILE A 35 -4.81 -6.79 0.74
CA ILE A 35 -3.55 -6.32 0.15
C ILE A 35 -3.80 -5.67 -1.21
N ASP A 36 -4.62 -6.26 -2.06
CA ASP A 36 -4.96 -5.73 -3.39
C ASP A 36 -5.72 -4.40 -3.27
N GLU A 37 -6.70 -4.32 -2.36
CA GLU A 37 -7.41 -3.07 -2.07
C GLU A 37 -6.47 -1.97 -1.57
N LEU A 38 -5.54 -2.30 -0.65
CA LEU A 38 -4.52 -1.36 -0.19
C LEU A 38 -3.64 -0.88 -1.34
N SER A 39 -3.15 -1.78 -2.19
CA SER A 39 -2.36 -1.43 -3.36
C SER A 39 -3.12 -0.51 -4.33
N SER A 40 -4.41 -0.76 -4.52
CA SER A 40 -5.30 0.09 -5.33
C SER A 40 -5.46 1.49 -4.75
N HIS A 41 -5.63 1.60 -3.42
CA HIS A 41 -5.69 2.90 -2.73
C HIS A 41 -4.38 3.68 -2.80
N ILE A 42 -3.23 3.00 -2.74
CA ILE A 42 -1.91 3.61 -2.98
C ILE A 42 -1.82 4.11 -4.42
N GLY A 43 -2.30 3.33 -5.38
CA GLY A 43 -2.39 3.76 -6.78
C GLY A 43 -3.20 5.05 -6.96
N MET A 44 -4.35 5.18 -6.28
CA MET A 44 -5.14 6.41 -6.28
C MET A 44 -4.38 7.57 -5.61
N LEU A 45 -3.67 7.33 -4.50
CA LEU A 45 -2.84 8.35 -3.85
C LEU A 45 -1.74 8.87 -4.80
N CYS A 46 -1.07 7.98 -5.52
CA CYS A 46 -0.09 8.37 -6.54
C CYS A 46 -0.72 9.24 -7.63
N ALA A 47 -1.91 8.88 -8.08
CA ALA A 47 -2.64 9.64 -9.09
C ALA A 47 -2.98 11.06 -8.61
N ILE A 48 -3.51 11.18 -7.40
CA ILE A 48 -3.85 12.48 -6.80
C ILE A 48 -2.58 13.34 -6.60
N LEU A 49 -1.48 12.74 -6.13
CA LEU A 49 -0.20 13.45 -5.96
C LEU A 49 0.30 13.98 -7.31
N TYR A 50 0.23 13.16 -8.35
CA TYR A 50 0.60 13.56 -9.68
C TYR A 50 -0.26 14.73 -10.17
N ASP A 51 -1.58 14.60 -10.12
CA ASP A 51 -2.52 15.64 -10.59
C ASP A 51 -2.39 16.97 -9.84
N CYS A 52 -2.02 16.93 -8.55
CA CYS A 52 -1.82 18.14 -7.74
C CYS A 52 -0.54 18.91 -8.10
N ASN A 53 0.48 18.23 -8.64
CA ASN A 53 1.82 18.80 -8.84
C ASN A 53 2.20 18.98 -10.31
N VAL A 54 1.47 18.36 -11.24
CA VAL A 54 1.66 18.62 -12.68
C VAL A 54 0.93 19.91 -13.06
N LYS A 55 1.67 20.91 -13.50
CA LYS A 55 1.12 22.07 -14.21
C LYS A 55 0.67 21.59 -15.61
N VAL A 56 -0.48 21.00 -15.63
CA VAL A 56 -1.26 20.50 -16.78
C VAL A 56 -0.63 20.69 -18.16
N LYS A 57 -0.22 19.60 -18.80
CA LYS A 57 -0.31 19.51 -20.29
C LYS A 57 -0.43 18.11 -20.89
N ASN A 58 -0.27 16.99 -20.20
CA ASN A 58 -0.27 15.70 -20.89
C ASN A 58 -1.14 14.61 -20.25
N SER A 59 -1.80 13.85 -21.14
CA SER A 59 -2.71 12.74 -20.88
C SER A 59 -2.04 11.58 -20.11
N TRP A 60 -2.78 10.91 -19.22
CA TRP A 60 -2.42 9.70 -18.49
C TRP A 60 -1.68 8.62 -19.30
N CYS A 61 -1.96 8.50 -20.61
CA CYS A 61 -1.29 7.55 -21.49
C CYS A 61 0.20 7.81 -21.63
N THR A 62 0.65 9.06 -21.54
CA THR A 62 2.06 9.42 -21.67
C THR A 62 2.87 8.98 -20.45
N ILE A 63 2.28 8.98 -19.26
CA ILE A 63 2.93 8.59 -18.00
C ILE A 63 3.20 7.09 -17.97
N ILE A 64 2.19 6.29 -18.30
CA ILE A 64 2.33 4.81 -18.35
C ILE A 64 3.38 4.43 -19.40
N SER A 65 3.41 5.10 -20.56
CA SER A 65 4.41 4.83 -21.60
C SER A 65 5.82 5.23 -21.20
N ASN A 66 5.98 6.29 -20.40
CA ASN A 66 7.28 6.72 -19.89
C ASN A 66 7.78 5.86 -18.73
N TYR A 67 6.89 5.33 -17.89
CA TYR A 67 7.25 4.40 -16.81
C TYR A 67 7.83 3.07 -17.32
N PHE A 68 7.40 2.64 -18.53
CA PHE A 68 7.93 1.44 -19.20
C PHE A 68 9.07 1.71 -20.17
N LYS A 69 9.37 2.97 -20.49
CA LYS A 69 10.54 3.35 -21.28
C LYS A 69 11.53 4.03 -20.35
N ASN A 70 12.60 3.28 -20.01
CA ASN A 70 13.73 3.82 -19.26
C ASN A 70 14.11 5.23 -19.69
N ASP A 71 14.43 6.07 -18.71
CA ASP A 71 15.20 7.32 -18.86
C ASP A 71 14.47 8.62 -19.18
N ASN A 72 13.30 8.91 -18.70
CA ASN A 72 12.89 10.31 -18.51
C ASN A 72 11.52 10.40 -17.81
N MET A 73 11.49 10.12 -16.52
CA MET A 73 10.37 10.60 -15.69
C MET A 73 10.51 12.10 -15.55
N SER A 74 9.79 12.75 -16.44
CA SER A 74 9.22 14.09 -16.42
C SER A 74 10.09 15.26 -16.02
N GLU A 75 10.39 16.08 -16.99
CA GLU A 75 10.75 17.50 -16.84
C GLU A 75 9.66 18.35 -16.12
N ASP A 76 8.53 17.76 -15.70
CA ASP A 76 7.34 18.48 -15.22
C ASP A 76 7.00 18.31 -13.73
N LEU A 77 7.60 17.33 -13.03
CA LEU A 77 7.42 17.14 -11.58
C LEU A 77 8.64 17.66 -10.81
N ASP A 78 8.38 18.24 -9.62
CA ASP A 78 9.47 18.58 -8.70
C ASP A 78 10.10 17.32 -8.09
N ASP A 79 11.36 17.42 -7.65
CA ASP A 79 12.13 16.29 -7.11
C ASP A 79 11.46 15.68 -5.89
N GLU A 80 10.82 16.47 -5.03
CA GLU A 80 10.13 16.01 -3.83
C GLU A 80 8.92 15.13 -4.17
N THR A 81 8.13 15.53 -5.17
CA THR A 81 6.99 14.74 -5.64
C THR A 81 7.43 13.43 -6.29
N ASN A 82 8.51 13.46 -7.07
CA ASN A 82 9.10 12.27 -7.68
C ASN A 82 9.58 11.27 -6.62
N GLU A 83 10.24 11.75 -5.56
CA GLU A 83 10.67 10.91 -4.44
C GLU A 83 9.47 10.25 -3.73
N LYS A 84 8.43 11.02 -3.41
CA LYS A 84 7.19 10.51 -2.80
C LYS A 84 6.51 9.44 -3.65
N LEU A 85 6.43 9.64 -4.96
CA LEU A 85 5.87 8.65 -5.89
C LEU A 85 6.73 7.39 -5.96
N THR A 86 8.06 7.53 -5.93
CA THR A 86 8.99 6.40 -5.92
C THR A 86 8.80 5.54 -4.67
N ILE A 87 8.72 6.15 -3.49
CA ILE A 87 8.46 5.46 -2.22
C ILE A 87 7.12 4.69 -2.28
N LEU A 88 6.05 5.33 -2.74
CA LEU A 88 4.73 4.68 -2.84
C LEU A 88 4.74 3.49 -3.82
N ARG A 89 5.48 3.60 -4.93
CA ARG A 89 5.62 2.50 -5.90
C ARG A 89 6.45 1.35 -5.34
N ASP A 90 7.51 1.64 -4.60
CA ASP A 90 8.28 0.60 -3.90
C ASP A 90 7.38 -0.16 -2.91
N ILE A 91 6.57 0.53 -2.13
CA ILE A 91 5.59 -0.10 -1.22
C ILE A 91 4.62 -1.00 -2.00
N GLN A 92 4.12 -0.58 -3.16
CA GLN A 92 3.25 -1.43 -3.99
C GLN A 92 3.96 -2.70 -4.47
N VAL A 93 5.24 -2.61 -4.85
CA VAL A 93 6.05 -3.78 -5.22
C VAL A 93 6.20 -4.72 -4.01
N LYS A 94 6.49 -4.19 -2.82
CA LYS A 94 6.57 -5.02 -1.60
C LYS A 94 5.24 -5.68 -1.25
N LEU A 95 4.11 -5.00 -1.44
CA LEU A 95 2.78 -5.60 -1.26
C LEU A 95 2.53 -6.75 -2.26
N LEU A 96 3.01 -6.63 -3.50
CA LEU A 96 2.94 -7.71 -4.50
C LEU A 96 3.80 -8.92 -4.06
N ASP A 97 5.01 -8.67 -3.53
CA ASP A 97 5.89 -9.70 -2.99
C ASP A 97 5.24 -10.41 -1.80
N ILE A 98 4.63 -9.65 -0.88
CA ILE A 98 3.88 -10.18 0.27
C ILE A 98 2.71 -11.05 -0.23
N GLY A 99 1.90 -10.56 -1.15
CA GLY A 99 0.79 -11.32 -1.75
C GLY A 99 1.26 -12.63 -2.38
N SER A 100 2.39 -12.60 -3.09
CA SER A 100 3.01 -13.80 -3.69
C SER A 100 3.43 -14.82 -2.63
N ASN A 101 4.00 -14.37 -1.51
CA ASN A 101 4.37 -15.23 -0.39
C ASN A 101 3.15 -15.90 0.27
N ILE A 102 2.07 -15.13 0.48
CA ILE A 102 0.81 -15.64 1.06
C ILE A 102 0.12 -16.61 0.10
N ALA A 103 0.21 -16.38 -1.21
CA ALA A 103 -0.42 -17.21 -2.23
C ALA A 103 0.32 -18.54 -2.51
N VAL A 104 1.45 -18.81 -1.83
CA VAL A 104 2.22 -20.06 -1.94
C VAL A 104 2.27 -20.76 -0.59
N VAL A 105 1.48 -21.82 -0.45
CA VAL A 105 1.44 -22.66 0.77
C VAL A 105 2.40 -23.86 0.67
N ASP A 106 2.65 -24.33 -0.54
CA ASP A 106 3.59 -25.42 -0.80
C ASP A 106 5.03 -24.98 -0.53
N CYS A 107 5.62 -25.50 0.55
CA CYS A 107 6.98 -25.17 0.99
C CYS A 107 8.02 -25.41 -0.11
N SER A 108 7.83 -26.38 -1.01
CA SER A 108 8.75 -26.67 -2.12
C SER A 108 8.78 -25.58 -3.17
N LYS A 109 7.75 -24.71 -3.21
CA LYS A 109 7.62 -23.58 -4.14
C LYS A 109 7.96 -22.23 -3.51
N LYS A 110 8.02 -22.17 -2.16
CA LYS A 110 8.33 -20.92 -1.42
C LYS A 110 9.72 -20.34 -1.75
N GLU A 111 10.67 -21.15 -2.17
CA GLU A 111 12.00 -20.65 -2.57
C GLU A 111 11.99 -19.79 -3.83
N LYS A 112 10.93 -19.88 -4.64
CA LYS A 112 10.80 -19.17 -5.93
C LYS A 112 10.09 -17.82 -5.81
N VAL A 113 9.54 -17.49 -4.66
CA VAL A 113 8.86 -16.20 -4.44
C VAL A 113 9.80 -15.21 -3.77
N PRO A 114 9.70 -13.91 -4.09
CA PRO A 114 10.48 -12.87 -3.42
C PRO A 114 10.23 -12.91 -1.92
N LYS A 115 11.29 -12.74 -1.11
CA LYS A 115 11.19 -12.69 0.35
C LYS A 115 11.39 -11.27 0.83
N LEU A 116 10.59 -10.85 1.78
CA LEU A 116 10.89 -9.64 2.52
C LEU A 116 12.07 -9.90 3.46
N THR A 117 12.95 -8.92 3.52
CA THR A 117 14.14 -8.95 4.36
C THR A 117 14.01 -7.95 5.52
N GLU A 118 14.85 -8.09 6.53
CA GLU A 118 14.97 -7.09 7.60
C GLU A 118 15.33 -5.69 7.04
N ASN A 119 16.06 -5.62 5.93
CA ASN A 119 16.40 -4.35 5.29
C ASN A 119 15.17 -3.65 4.69
N ASP A 120 14.17 -4.41 4.19
CA ASP A 120 12.92 -3.81 3.71
C ASP A 120 12.13 -3.18 4.86
N VAL A 121 12.12 -3.81 6.03
CA VAL A 121 11.51 -3.25 7.24
C VAL A 121 12.25 -1.99 7.69
N LYS A 122 13.58 -2.03 7.76
CA LYS A 122 14.43 -0.88 8.11
C LYS A 122 14.25 0.28 7.14
N GLN A 123 14.11 0.01 5.84
CA GLN A 123 13.87 1.05 4.85
C GLN A 123 12.53 1.76 5.09
N LEU A 124 11.49 1.00 5.43
CA LEU A 124 10.18 1.57 5.78
C LEU A 124 10.27 2.42 7.06
N GLU A 125 11.01 1.96 8.08
CA GLU A 125 11.26 2.71 9.31
C GLU A 125 12.01 4.04 9.04
N LEU A 126 13.02 4.04 8.16
CA LEU A 126 13.70 5.26 7.73
C LEU A 126 12.73 6.26 7.06
N TRP A 127 11.80 5.79 6.25
CA TRP A 127 10.79 6.67 5.66
C TRP A 127 9.79 7.21 6.68
N ILE A 128 9.45 6.42 7.71
CA ILE A 128 8.63 6.90 8.83
C ILE A 128 9.34 8.05 9.53
N ASP A 129 10.61 7.86 9.90
CA ASP A 129 11.43 8.86 10.60
C ASP A 129 11.61 10.13 9.76
N LEU A 130 11.75 9.99 8.43
CA LEU A 130 11.84 11.12 7.50
C LEU A 130 10.61 12.04 7.56
N TYR A 131 9.43 11.48 7.78
CA TYR A 131 8.16 12.24 7.78
C TYR A 131 7.60 12.51 9.18
N ASP A 132 8.09 11.87 10.25
CA ASP A 132 7.61 12.08 11.62
C ASP A 132 8.44 13.12 12.38
N ILE A 133 8.56 14.32 11.82
CA ILE A 133 9.42 15.39 12.35
C ILE A 133 8.75 16.29 13.38
N VAL A 134 7.42 16.25 13.50
CA VAL A 134 6.67 17.11 14.42
C VAL A 134 5.94 16.28 15.47
N PRO A 135 6.30 16.37 16.76
CA PRO A 135 5.63 15.62 17.82
C PRO A 135 4.14 15.91 17.93
N LEU A 136 3.32 14.88 18.07
CA LEU A 136 1.89 14.99 18.33
C LEU A 136 1.58 15.07 19.81
N LYS A 137 0.64 15.96 20.18
CA LYS A 137 0.16 16.12 21.55
C LYS A 137 -1.30 15.72 21.75
N GLU A 138 -2.05 15.55 20.67
CA GLU A 138 -3.47 15.22 20.68
C GLU A 138 -3.91 14.47 19.43
N PHE A 139 -5.11 13.91 19.44
CA PHE A 139 -5.67 13.24 18.26
C PHE A 139 -6.01 14.23 17.16
N LEU A 140 -5.76 13.81 15.91
CA LEU A 140 -6.04 14.59 14.72
C LEU A 140 -7.33 14.12 14.05
N ILE A 141 -8.03 15.07 13.45
CA ILE A 141 -9.15 14.80 12.53
C ILE A 141 -8.59 14.82 11.11
N THR A 142 -8.92 13.79 10.35
CA THR A 142 -8.49 13.63 8.95
C THR A 142 -9.26 14.55 8.02
N GLY A 143 -8.70 14.90 6.85
CA GLY A 143 -9.42 15.62 5.81
C GLY A 143 -8.97 17.06 5.57
N VAL A 144 -7.69 17.34 5.79
CA VAL A 144 -7.08 18.64 5.49
C VAL A 144 -7.09 18.91 3.99
N ASN A 145 -6.75 17.91 3.18
CA ASN A 145 -6.76 17.96 1.71
C ASN A 145 -7.01 16.57 1.10
N LYS A 146 -7.07 16.49 -0.24
CA LYS A 146 -7.36 15.23 -0.95
C LYS A 146 -6.26 14.18 -0.75
N THR A 147 -5.00 14.58 -0.78
CA THR A 147 -3.85 13.66 -0.63
C THR A 147 -3.77 13.12 0.80
N ASP A 148 -3.93 13.99 1.81
CA ASP A 148 -4.04 13.60 3.21
C ASP A 148 -5.18 12.60 3.43
N SER A 149 -6.38 12.94 2.96
CA SER A 149 -7.57 12.08 3.10
C SER A 149 -7.37 10.70 2.47
N GLN A 150 -6.81 10.64 1.25
CA GLN A 150 -6.52 9.37 0.59
C GLN A 150 -5.43 8.58 1.32
N CYS A 151 -4.42 9.25 1.85
CA CYS A 151 -3.38 8.62 2.65
C CYS A 151 -3.93 7.99 3.94
N HIS A 152 -4.90 8.65 4.58
CA HIS A 152 -5.61 8.07 5.73
C HIS A 152 -6.49 6.85 5.37
N ILE A 153 -7.02 6.78 4.14
CA ILE A 153 -7.67 5.56 3.63
C ILE A 153 -6.62 4.45 3.50
N CYS A 154 -5.45 4.71 2.92
CA CYS A 154 -4.34 3.74 2.88
C CYS A 154 -3.97 3.25 4.29
N ARG A 155 -3.86 4.16 5.26
CA ARG A 155 -3.58 3.82 6.66
C ARG A 155 -4.63 2.90 7.27
N SER A 156 -5.90 3.19 7.10
CA SER A 156 -6.98 2.38 7.67
C SER A 156 -7.09 1.02 7.00
N THR A 157 -6.85 0.94 5.69
CA THR A 157 -6.83 -0.29 4.91
C THR A 157 -5.61 -1.14 5.27
N SER A 158 -4.42 -0.55 5.46
CA SER A 158 -3.23 -1.29 5.90
C SER A 158 -3.43 -1.95 7.27
N ARG A 159 -4.10 -1.28 8.21
CA ARG A 159 -4.46 -1.85 9.51
C ARG A 159 -5.48 -3.00 9.39
N ARG A 160 -6.39 -2.95 8.41
CA ARG A 160 -7.30 -4.06 8.15
C ARG A 160 -6.53 -5.25 7.58
N ALA A 161 -5.67 -5.05 6.58
CA ALA A 161 -4.82 -6.09 6.00
C ALA A 161 -3.90 -6.73 7.06
N GLU A 162 -3.29 -5.94 7.94
CA GLU A 162 -2.50 -6.42 9.08
C GLU A 162 -3.33 -7.36 9.96
N ARG A 163 -4.52 -6.96 10.39
CA ARG A 163 -5.37 -7.80 11.23
C ARG A 163 -5.83 -9.08 10.55
N SER A 164 -6.11 -9.04 9.24
CA SER A 164 -6.43 -10.24 8.45
C SER A 164 -5.23 -11.17 8.38
N MET A 165 -4.02 -10.62 8.27
CA MET A 165 -2.78 -11.40 8.26
C MET A 165 -2.51 -12.08 9.60
N TRP A 166 -2.77 -11.42 10.73
CA TRP A 166 -2.69 -12.06 12.05
C TRP A 166 -3.68 -13.23 12.20
N LYS A 167 -4.88 -13.17 11.60
CA LYS A 167 -5.80 -14.31 11.57
C LYS A 167 -5.25 -15.46 10.71
N LEU A 168 -4.51 -15.14 9.63
CA LEU A 168 -3.90 -16.15 8.79
C LEU A 168 -2.82 -16.94 9.52
N THR A 169 -2.13 -16.34 10.51
CA THR A 169 -1.12 -17.06 11.32
C THR A 169 -1.69 -18.22 12.13
N ASP A 170 -3.01 -18.27 12.33
CA ASP A 170 -3.68 -19.42 12.95
C ASP A 170 -3.71 -20.65 12.01
N GLU A 171 -3.57 -20.46 10.69
CA GLU A 171 -3.62 -21.53 9.68
C GLU A 171 -2.25 -21.91 9.11
N VAL A 172 -1.35 -20.92 8.95
CA VAL A 172 -0.02 -21.12 8.36
C VAL A 172 1.03 -20.21 9.01
N GLU A 173 2.28 -20.65 8.91
CA GLU A 173 3.41 -19.81 9.30
C GLU A 173 3.61 -18.67 8.28
N VAL A 174 3.60 -17.43 8.77
CA VAL A 174 3.86 -16.21 8.02
C VAL A 174 5.23 -15.67 8.43
N ASP A 175 6.06 -15.25 7.46
CA ASP A 175 7.38 -14.68 7.72
C ASP A 175 7.28 -13.45 8.64
N GLU A 176 8.12 -13.41 9.66
CA GLU A 176 8.14 -12.35 10.68
C GLU A 176 8.39 -10.95 10.07
N ASN A 177 9.21 -10.87 9.01
CA ASN A 177 9.46 -9.59 8.33
C ASN A 177 8.21 -9.08 7.62
N ILE A 178 7.36 -9.98 7.10
CA ILE A 178 6.06 -9.59 6.52
C ILE A 178 5.16 -8.99 7.61
N LEU A 179 5.05 -9.65 8.77
CA LEU A 179 4.24 -9.15 9.88
C LEU A 179 4.74 -7.78 10.39
N LYS A 180 6.06 -7.64 10.54
CA LYS A 180 6.70 -6.37 10.94
C LYS A 180 6.42 -5.27 9.91
N TYR A 181 6.61 -5.57 8.62
CA TYR A 181 6.39 -4.62 7.53
C TYR A 181 4.95 -4.12 7.51
N MET A 182 3.97 -5.03 7.56
CA MET A 182 2.55 -4.69 7.56
C MET A 182 2.15 -3.85 8.79
N ASN A 183 2.74 -4.12 9.95
CA ASN A 183 2.53 -3.31 11.15
C ASN A 183 3.08 -1.88 10.98
N ARG A 184 4.31 -1.71 10.51
CA ARG A 184 4.95 -0.40 10.27
C ARG A 184 4.25 0.40 9.17
N LEU A 185 3.59 -0.27 8.23
CA LEU A 185 2.97 0.41 7.09
C LEU A 185 1.87 1.40 7.50
N SER A 186 1.15 1.10 8.58
CA SER A 186 0.16 2.06 9.11
C SER A 186 0.81 3.30 9.73
N ASP A 187 1.98 3.17 10.33
CA ASP A 187 2.72 4.29 10.91
C ASP A 187 3.31 5.16 9.79
N PHE A 188 3.83 4.52 8.72
CA PHE A 188 4.25 5.23 7.52
C PHE A 188 3.14 6.09 6.93
N PHE A 189 1.96 5.53 6.67
CA PHE A 189 0.85 6.32 6.12
C PHE A 189 0.39 7.42 7.06
N PHE A 190 0.54 7.26 8.35
CA PHE A 190 0.21 8.30 9.31
C PHE A 190 1.21 9.48 9.24
N SER A 191 2.51 9.21 9.33
CA SER A 191 3.54 10.26 9.23
C SER A 191 3.54 10.93 7.85
N PHE A 192 3.37 10.13 6.79
CA PHE A 192 3.29 10.61 5.41
C PHE A 192 2.07 11.51 5.16
N SER A 193 0.89 11.17 5.73
CA SER A 193 -0.31 12.02 5.61
C SER A 193 -0.10 13.42 6.20
N ARG A 194 0.60 13.51 7.32
CA ARG A 194 0.93 14.78 7.98
C ARG A 194 1.86 15.64 7.11
N ASN A 195 2.85 15.01 6.48
CA ASN A 195 3.70 15.71 5.50
C ASN A 195 2.89 16.21 4.30
N LEU A 196 1.99 15.39 3.73
CA LEU A 196 1.11 15.77 2.63
C LEU A 196 0.14 16.90 2.99
N ALA A 197 -0.21 17.04 4.24
CA ALA A 197 -0.98 18.15 4.78
C ALA A 197 -0.13 19.38 5.10
N ASN A 198 1.20 19.35 4.83
CA ASN A 198 2.16 20.37 5.26
C ASN A 198 2.08 20.64 6.78
N TYR A 199 1.84 19.59 7.58
CA TYR A 199 1.61 19.64 9.04
C TYR A 199 0.50 20.60 9.47
N LYS A 200 -0.40 20.95 8.56
CA LYS A 200 -1.65 21.64 8.88
C LYS A 200 -2.61 20.61 9.47
N GLU A 201 -2.79 20.66 10.77
CA GLU A 201 -3.53 19.66 11.52
C GLU A 201 -4.86 20.23 11.98
N ILE A 202 -5.93 19.43 11.84
CA ILE A 202 -7.22 19.75 12.46
C ILE A 202 -7.26 18.98 13.78
N LYS A 203 -7.19 19.71 14.89
CA LYS A 203 -7.20 19.11 16.22
C LYS A 203 -8.62 18.93 16.74
N VAL A 204 -8.82 17.94 17.60
CA VAL A 204 -10.12 17.72 18.23
C VAL A 204 -10.52 18.93 19.08
N SER A 205 -9.56 19.57 19.73
CA SER A 205 -9.76 20.81 20.49
C SER A 205 -10.29 21.96 19.62
N ASP A 206 -9.84 22.08 18.37
CA ASP A 206 -10.29 23.15 17.47
C ASP A 206 -11.78 23.04 17.17
N ILE A 207 -12.30 21.83 16.96
CA ILE A 207 -13.71 21.58 16.68
C ILE A 207 -14.58 21.77 17.90
N LYS A 208 -14.14 21.28 19.08
CA LYS A 208 -14.91 21.43 20.34
C LYS A 208 -15.06 22.87 20.81
N ASN A 209 -14.19 23.78 20.36
CA ASN A 209 -14.29 25.20 20.70
C ASN A 209 -15.22 25.98 19.77
N ILE A 210 -15.73 25.34 18.68
CA ILE A 210 -16.67 25.95 17.74
C ILE A 210 -18.14 25.63 18.12
N THR A 211 -18.34 24.57 18.92
CA THR A 211 -19.67 24.15 19.41
C THR A 211 -19.93 24.68 20.80
#